data_ccc3deba7d39a4069fb2b8561a83657a
#
_entry.id   ccc3deba7d39a4069fb2b8561a83657a
#
_cell.length_a   1.000
_cell.length_b   1.000
_cell.length_c   1.000
_cell.angle_alpha   90.00
_cell.angle_beta   90.00
_cell.angle_gamma   90.00
#
_symmetry.space_group_name_H-M   'P 1'
#
loop_
_entity.id
_entity.type
_entity.pdbx_description
1 polymer ?
#
loop_
_entity_poly.entity_id
_entity_poly.type
_entity_poly.pdbx_seq_one_letter_code
_entity_poly.pdbx_strand_id
1 'polypeptide(L)'
;MRSTIRALTSAVVLAAGTILTAAGPAHADVTICDQFGSTTIQGRYVVQNNRWGSSAAQCINVTSTGFRITTQQGSKPTNGAPLSYPSVFLGCHYTNCSPGSTLPMQVSRIRSAPSSITYRYVGGTFDAAYDIWLDPTPKTNGVNQMEIMIWFNRQGPIQPVGGVTGNTSIGGRSWQVWQGNNGSNNVISYVAPSPITSWSFSVLDFVNDVRARGLITTAWYLTSIQAGFEPWSGGVGLSVDTFSASVSG
;
A
#
# COMPACT_ATOMS: atom_id res chain seq x y z
N MET A 1 -50.83 -71.83 -8.02
CA MET A 1 -50.82 -70.38 -7.99
C MET A 1 -49.38 -69.92 -7.84
N ARG A 2 -48.76 -69.43 -8.94
CA ARG A 2 -47.36 -68.88 -8.91
C ARG A 2 -47.49 -67.40 -9.05
N SER A 3 -47.04 -66.67 -8.01
CA SER A 3 -47.01 -65.24 -7.98
C SER A 3 -45.65 -64.75 -8.49
N THR A 4 -45.63 -63.97 -9.56
CA THR A 4 -44.44 -63.36 -10.16
C THR A 4 -44.27 -61.95 -9.61
N ILE A 5 -43.20 -61.71 -8.84
CA ILE A 5 -42.81 -60.39 -8.36
C ILE A 5 -41.97 -59.74 -9.47
N ARG A 6 -42.43 -58.58 -9.98
CA ARG A 6 -41.69 -57.75 -10.89
C ARG A 6 -40.88 -56.74 -10.06
N ALA A 7 -39.54 -56.79 -10.17
CA ALA A 7 -38.65 -55.79 -9.63
C ALA A 7 -38.58 -54.57 -10.56
N LEU A 8 -38.92 -53.37 -10.05
CA LEU A 8 -38.67 -52.09 -10.73
C LEU A 8 -37.26 -51.62 -10.36
N THR A 9 -36.37 -51.55 -11.33
CA THR A 9 -35.06 -50.90 -11.22
C THR A 9 -35.22 -49.42 -11.56
N SER A 10 -35.09 -48.54 -10.57
CA SER A 10 -35.02 -47.08 -10.77
C SER A 10 -33.59 -46.69 -11.13
N ALA A 11 -33.37 -46.19 -12.33
CA ALA A 11 -32.10 -45.61 -12.75
C ALA A 11 -32.02 -44.17 -12.24
N VAL A 12 -31.06 -43.89 -11.35
CA VAL A 12 -30.71 -42.54 -10.92
C VAL A 12 -29.72 -41.96 -11.93
N VAL A 13 -30.14 -40.94 -12.71
CA VAL A 13 -29.28 -40.19 -13.60
C VAL A 13 -28.61 -39.07 -12.77
N LEU A 14 -27.31 -39.22 -12.44
CA LEU A 14 -26.51 -38.12 -11.91
C LEU A 14 -26.18 -37.15 -13.06
N ALA A 15 -26.77 -35.97 -13.05
CA ALA A 15 -26.36 -34.86 -13.89
C ALA A 15 -25.13 -34.20 -13.25
N ALA A 16 -23.94 -34.45 -13.82
CA ALA A 16 -22.73 -33.72 -13.46
C ALA A 16 -22.79 -32.30 -14.05
N GLY A 17 -23.16 -31.32 -13.23
CA GLY A 17 -23.13 -29.93 -13.60
C GLY A 17 -21.65 -29.42 -13.65
N THR A 18 -21.12 -29.17 -14.83
CA THR A 18 -19.86 -28.47 -15.02
C THR A 18 -20.04 -26.99 -14.65
N ILE A 19 -19.47 -26.56 -13.51
CA ILE A 19 -19.36 -25.14 -13.15
C ILE A 19 -18.29 -24.55 -14.05
N LEU A 20 -18.68 -23.85 -15.11
CA LEU A 20 -17.76 -22.96 -15.84
C LEU A 20 -17.49 -21.74 -14.97
N THR A 21 -16.33 -21.70 -14.34
CA THR A 21 -15.79 -20.47 -13.76
C THR A 21 -15.38 -19.57 -14.93
N ALA A 22 -16.15 -18.51 -15.20
CA ALA A 22 -15.73 -17.48 -16.13
C ALA A 22 -14.43 -16.84 -15.58
N ALA A 23 -13.29 -17.11 -16.23
CA ALA A 23 -12.08 -16.32 -16.00
C ALA A 23 -12.39 -14.89 -16.41
N GLY A 24 -12.34 -13.95 -15.45
CA GLY A 24 -12.44 -12.53 -15.77
C GLY A 24 -11.32 -12.14 -16.76
N PRO A 25 -11.50 -11.06 -17.53
CA PRO A 25 -10.50 -10.62 -18.50
C PRO A 25 -9.14 -10.47 -17.79
N ALA A 26 -8.12 -11.18 -18.30
CA ALA A 26 -6.75 -11.02 -17.84
C ALA A 26 -6.35 -9.56 -18.10
N HIS A 27 -6.09 -8.79 -17.05
CA HIS A 27 -5.57 -7.44 -17.18
C HIS A 27 -4.15 -7.58 -17.75
N ALA A 28 -3.91 -7.04 -18.94
CA ALA A 28 -2.57 -7.05 -19.52
C ALA A 28 -1.64 -6.21 -18.63
N ASP A 29 -0.45 -6.74 -18.33
CA ASP A 29 0.57 -5.99 -17.60
C ASP A 29 0.93 -4.70 -18.34
N VAL A 30 0.98 -3.59 -17.62
CA VAL A 30 1.30 -2.26 -18.16
C VAL A 30 2.65 -1.80 -17.65
N THR A 31 3.57 -1.46 -18.56
CA THR A 31 4.86 -0.85 -18.21
C THR A 31 4.74 0.66 -18.18
N ILE A 32 5.15 1.30 -17.08
CA ILE A 32 5.15 2.74 -16.89
C ILE A 32 6.59 3.20 -16.62
N CYS A 33 7.11 4.08 -17.48
CA CYS A 33 8.44 4.68 -17.35
C CYS A 33 8.39 6.21 -17.18
N ASP A 34 7.26 6.84 -17.45
CA ASP A 34 7.06 8.28 -17.23
C ASP A 34 7.22 8.62 -15.75
N GLN A 35 7.83 9.78 -15.47
CA GLN A 35 8.23 10.20 -14.11
C GLN A 35 7.07 10.12 -13.10
N PHE A 36 5.90 10.61 -13.50
CA PHE A 36 4.68 10.61 -12.70
C PHE A 36 3.56 9.81 -13.38
N GLY A 37 3.93 8.90 -14.30
CA GLY A 37 2.98 8.02 -14.96
C GLY A 37 2.27 7.13 -13.97
N SER A 38 0.99 6.87 -14.24
CA SER A 38 0.13 6.07 -13.37
C SER A 38 -0.94 5.33 -14.16
N THR A 39 -1.53 4.31 -13.54
CA THR A 39 -2.69 3.59 -14.04
C THR A 39 -3.54 3.11 -12.87
N THR A 40 -4.75 2.66 -13.17
CA THR A 40 -5.66 2.11 -12.15
C THR A 40 -5.73 0.60 -12.26
N ILE A 41 -5.66 -0.10 -11.12
CA ILE A 41 -5.89 -1.53 -11.01
C ILE A 41 -7.16 -1.82 -10.21
N GLN A 42 -7.81 -2.94 -10.50
CA GLN A 42 -9.07 -3.38 -9.86
C GLN A 42 -10.19 -2.33 -9.91
N GLY A 43 -10.11 -1.37 -10.86
CA GLY A 43 -11.05 -0.25 -10.96
C GLY A 43 -11.08 0.68 -9.74
N ARG A 44 -10.08 0.61 -8.86
CA ARG A 44 -10.11 1.21 -7.53
C ARG A 44 -8.79 1.81 -7.06
N TYR A 45 -7.66 1.14 -7.25
CA TYR A 45 -6.36 1.59 -6.74
C TYR A 45 -5.56 2.23 -7.86
N VAL A 46 -4.88 3.33 -7.56
CA VAL A 46 -3.91 3.93 -8.46
C VAL A 46 -2.54 3.33 -8.19
N VAL A 47 -1.84 2.93 -9.25
CA VAL A 47 -0.41 2.57 -9.21
C VAL A 47 0.35 3.65 -9.94
N GLN A 48 1.43 4.17 -9.33
CA GLN A 48 2.23 5.26 -9.86
C GLN A 48 3.73 4.95 -9.82
N ASN A 49 4.48 5.45 -10.80
CA ASN A 49 5.94 5.35 -10.86
C ASN A 49 6.63 6.34 -9.90
N ASN A 50 6.05 7.52 -9.72
CA ASN A 50 6.41 8.55 -8.75
C ASN A 50 7.93 8.73 -8.53
N ARG A 51 8.64 9.07 -9.57
CA ARG A 51 10.09 9.31 -9.57
C ARG A 51 10.40 10.77 -9.22
N TRP A 52 9.99 11.19 -8.01
CA TRP A 52 10.05 12.57 -7.58
C TRP A 52 11.47 13.06 -7.22
N GLY A 53 12.31 12.16 -6.71
CA GLY A 53 13.63 12.51 -6.19
C GLY A 53 14.77 12.45 -7.22
N SER A 54 14.51 11.99 -8.46
CA SER A 54 15.57 11.77 -9.47
C SER A 54 15.05 11.89 -10.90
N SER A 55 15.95 12.30 -11.82
CA SER A 55 15.74 12.19 -13.26
C SER A 55 16.25 10.87 -13.85
N ALA A 56 16.94 10.02 -13.07
CA ALA A 56 17.45 8.73 -13.52
C ALA A 56 16.29 7.80 -13.93
N ALA A 57 16.53 6.91 -14.89
CA ALA A 57 15.47 6.04 -15.43
C ALA A 57 14.93 5.09 -14.37
N GLN A 58 13.62 5.02 -14.27
CA GLN A 58 12.86 4.04 -13.51
C GLN A 58 11.63 3.63 -14.29
N CYS A 59 11.37 2.32 -14.33
CA CYS A 59 10.14 1.77 -14.89
C CYS A 59 9.54 0.78 -13.89
N ILE A 60 8.21 0.73 -13.87
CA ILE A 60 7.44 -0.28 -13.16
C ILE A 60 6.61 -1.08 -14.15
N ASN A 61 6.47 -2.38 -13.91
CA ASN A 61 5.47 -3.23 -14.54
C ASN A 61 4.29 -3.39 -13.58
N VAL A 62 3.11 -2.97 -14.00
CA VAL A 62 1.87 -3.01 -13.21
C VAL A 62 1.10 -4.27 -13.55
N THR A 63 0.73 -5.03 -12.52
CA THR A 63 -0.09 -6.25 -12.62
C THR A 63 -1.53 -5.96 -12.18
N SER A 64 -2.40 -6.96 -12.24
CA SER A 64 -3.78 -6.83 -11.75
C SER A 64 -3.89 -6.60 -10.23
N THR A 65 -2.84 -6.89 -9.44
CA THR A 65 -2.88 -6.85 -7.96
C THR A 65 -1.81 -5.97 -7.32
N GLY A 66 -0.87 -5.43 -8.11
CA GLY A 66 0.24 -4.64 -7.60
C GLY A 66 1.19 -4.19 -8.70
N PHE A 67 2.50 -4.15 -8.40
CA PHE A 67 3.51 -3.74 -9.37
C PHE A 67 4.90 -4.30 -9.02
N ARG A 68 5.82 -4.25 -9.99
CA ARG A 68 7.24 -4.59 -9.83
C ARG A 68 8.12 -3.50 -10.45
N ILE A 69 9.21 -3.13 -9.79
CA ILE A 69 10.25 -2.28 -10.38
C ILE A 69 11.05 -3.10 -11.39
N THR A 70 11.03 -2.70 -12.65
CA THR A 70 11.73 -3.39 -13.76
C THR A 70 12.99 -2.68 -14.21
N THR A 71 13.07 -1.36 -13.95
CA THR A 71 14.27 -0.55 -14.19
C THR A 71 14.43 0.41 -13.02
N GLN A 72 15.64 0.51 -12.49
CA GLN A 72 16.02 1.48 -11.46
C GLN A 72 17.47 1.87 -11.67
N GLN A 73 17.72 3.10 -12.08
CA GLN A 73 19.06 3.66 -12.28
C GLN A 73 19.35 4.75 -11.24
N GLY A 74 20.64 5.06 -11.11
CA GLY A 74 21.11 6.09 -10.19
C GLY A 74 21.28 5.61 -8.76
N SER A 75 21.83 6.51 -7.96
CA SER A 75 21.99 6.33 -6.51
C SER A 75 21.91 7.69 -5.83
N LYS A 76 21.53 7.68 -4.55
CA LYS A 76 21.48 8.83 -3.66
C LYS A 76 22.31 8.56 -2.39
N PRO A 77 22.86 9.61 -1.76
CA PRO A 77 23.43 9.50 -0.43
C PRO A 77 22.38 9.00 0.58
N THR A 78 22.76 8.04 1.42
CA THR A 78 21.83 7.38 2.37
C THR A 78 21.38 8.28 3.53
N ASN A 79 21.97 9.46 3.67
CA ASN A 79 21.58 10.52 4.61
C ASN A 79 20.69 11.61 3.98
N GLY A 80 20.22 11.39 2.74
CA GLY A 80 19.34 12.29 2.00
C GLY A 80 18.05 11.60 1.56
N ALA A 81 17.26 12.31 0.75
CA ALA A 81 16.02 11.80 0.20
C ALA A 81 16.25 10.64 -0.81
N PRO A 82 15.29 9.71 -0.97
CA PRO A 82 15.35 8.61 -1.92
C PRO A 82 15.28 9.09 -3.38
N LEU A 83 15.40 8.15 -4.32
CA LEU A 83 15.25 8.40 -5.75
C LEU A 83 13.78 8.61 -6.14
N SER A 84 12.85 7.93 -5.48
CA SER A 84 11.46 7.81 -5.89
C SER A 84 10.60 7.16 -4.79
N TYR A 85 9.29 7.12 -5.04
CA TYR A 85 8.34 6.30 -4.27
C TYR A 85 7.31 5.66 -5.21
N PRO A 86 7.70 4.65 -6.06
CA PRO A 86 6.72 3.86 -6.78
C PRO A 86 5.79 3.18 -5.80
N SER A 87 4.49 3.38 -5.98
CA SER A 87 3.49 2.98 -5.00
C SER A 87 2.14 2.63 -5.62
N VAL A 88 1.35 1.88 -4.86
CA VAL A 88 -0.07 1.65 -5.07
C VAL A 88 -0.86 2.34 -3.95
N PHE A 89 -2.01 2.97 -4.26
CA PHE A 89 -2.75 3.72 -3.24
C PHE A 89 -4.26 3.75 -3.41
N LEU A 90 -4.93 4.01 -2.29
CA LEU A 90 -6.32 4.43 -2.17
C LEU A 90 -6.36 5.87 -1.66
N GLY A 91 -7.15 6.74 -2.28
CA GLY A 91 -7.30 8.15 -1.92
C GLY A 91 -6.78 9.09 -3.00
N CYS A 92 -6.27 10.25 -2.61
CA CYS A 92 -5.80 11.28 -3.54
C CYS A 92 -4.33 11.63 -3.30
N HIS A 93 -3.57 11.80 -4.38
CA HIS A 93 -2.19 12.27 -4.39
C HIS A 93 -1.98 13.22 -5.57
N TYR A 94 -1.73 14.52 -5.30
CA TYR A 94 -1.54 15.59 -6.30
C TYR A 94 -2.60 15.56 -7.41
N THR A 95 -3.88 15.62 -7.05
CA THR A 95 -5.06 15.53 -7.94
C THR A 95 -5.33 14.17 -8.57
N ASN A 96 -4.38 13.23 -8.52
CA ASN A 96 -4.60 11.86 -8.96
C ASN A 96 -5.36 11.12 -7.86
N CYS A 97 -6.63 10.81 -8.10
CA CYS A 97 -7.50 10.19 -7.10
C CYS A 97 -7.96 8.81 -7.54
N SER A 98 -8.02 7.90 -6.59
CA SER A 98 -8.55 6.54 -6.77
C SER A 98 -10.02 6.57 -7.13
N PRO A 99 -10.47 5.90 -8.21
CA PRO A 99 -11.87 5.88 -8.59
C PRO A 99 -12.78 5.37 -7.45
N GLY A 100 -13.88 6.08 -7.22
CA GLY A 100 -14.86 5.71 -6.19
C GLY A 100 -14.36 5.76 -4.74
N SER A 101 -13.19 6.39 -4.49
CA SER A 101 -12.66 6.56 -3.14
C SER A 101 -13.56 7.45 -2.29
N THR A 102 -13.74 7.08 -1.01
CA THR A 102 -14.41 7.90 0.01
C THR A 102 -13.45 8.90 0.67
N LEU A 103 -12.17 8.85 0.32
CA LEU A 103 -11.14 9.78 0.82
C LEU A 103 -11.08 11.05 -0.04
N PRO A 104 -10.83 12.23 0.57
CA PRO A 104 -10.54 12.48 1.99
C PRO A 104 -11.73 12.28 2.93
N MET A 105 -11.51 11.61 4.08
CA MET A 105 -12.51 11.40 5.11
C MET A 105 -12.02 11.92 6.46
N GLN A 106 -12.88 12.65 7.19
CA GLN A 106 -12.53 13.16 8.51
C GLN A 106 -12.32 12.00 9.50
N VAL A 107 -11.23 12.05 10.27
CA VAL A 107 -10.84 10.98 11.20
C VAL A 107 -11.96 10.62 12.18
N SER A 108 -12.72 11.62 12.68
CA SER A 108 -13.86 11.39 13.57
C SER A 108 -15.01 10.57 12.95
N ARG A 109 -15.04 10.46 11.62
CA ARG A 109 -16.08 9.72 10.89
C ARG A 109 -15.63 8.33 10.48
N ILE A 110 -14.33 8.01 10.60
CA ILE A 110 -13.80 6.71 10.19
C ILE A 110 -14.12 5.67 11.26
N ARG A 111 -14.85 4.63 10.87
CA ARG A 111 -15.15 3.47 11.72
C ARG A 111 -14.21 2.31 11.47
N SER A 112 -13.73 2.17 10.24
CA SER A 112 -12.85 1.07 9.83
C SER A 112 -11.94 1.50 8.70
N ALA A 113 -10.66 1.10 8.79
CA ALA A 113 -9.65 1.33 7.75
C ALA A 113 -8.71 0.12 7.62
N PRO A 114 -9.22 -1.07 7.22
CA PRO A 114 -8.36 -2.24 7.02
C PRO A 114 -7.49 -2.07 5.79
N SER A 115 -6.27 -2.61 5.87
CA SER A 115 -5.36 -2.75 4.74
C SER A 115 -4.60 -4.07 4.82
N SER A 116 -4.22 -4.61 3.66
CA SER A 116 -3.33 -5.76 3.57
C SER A 116 -2.36 -5.60 2.41
N ILE A 117 -1.16 -6.18 2.55
CA ILE A 117 -0.11 -6.09 1.56
C ILE A 117 0.76 -7.35 1.56
N THR A 118 1.31 -7.68 0.39
CA THR A 118 2.40 -8.64 0.25
C THR A 118 3.51 -7.98 -0.55
N TYR A 119 4.69 -7.88 0.07
CA TYR A 119 5.92 -7.37 -0.50
C TYR A 119 6.85 -8.52 -0.90
N ARG A 120 7.63 -8.30 -1.96
CA ARG A 120 8.80 -9.11 -2.31
C ARG A 120 10.04 -8.22 -2.30
N TYR A 121 11.05 -8.65 -1.56
CA TYR A 121 12.30 -7.93 -1.40
C TYR A 121 13.42 -8.55 -2.26
N VAL A 122 14.34 -7.70 -2.71
CA VAL A 122 15.55 -8.05 -3.46
C VAL A 122 16.74 -7.26 -2.91
N GLY A 123 17.93 -7.41 -3.53
CA GLY A 123 19.09 -6.59 -3.17
C GLY A 123 18.91 -5.12 -3.54
N GLY A 124 19.49 -4.23 -2.72
CA GLY A 124 19.45 -2.78 -2.91
C GLY A 124 19.54 -2.03 -1.57
N THR A 125 19.52 -0.71 -1.63
CA THR A 125 19.35 0.16 -0.46
C THR A 125 17.98 0.82 -0.59
N PHE A 126 17.05 0.45 0.28
CA PHE A 126 15.65 0.88 0.19
C PHE A 126 14.92 0.70 1.52
N ASP A 127 13.81 1.40 1.68
CA ASP A 127 12.74 0.96 2.56
C ASP A 127 11.54 0.43 1.75
N ALA A 128 10.70 -0.36 2.43
CA ALA A 128 9.38 -0.76 2.00
C ALA A 128 8.39 -0.20 3.01
N ALA A 129 7.58 0.75 2.59
CA ALA A 129 6.76 1.52 3.51
C ALA A 129 5.32 1.71 3.03
N TYR A 130 4.43 1.88 4.01
CA TYR A 130 3.21 2.66 3.83
C TYR A 130 3.51 4.13 4.08
N ASP A 131 2.91 5.00 3.25
CA ASP A 131 2.78 6.43 3.47
C ASP A 131 1.30 6.76 3.59
N ILE A 132 0.90 7.12 4.80
CA ILE A 132 -0.49 7.45 5.13
C ILE A 132 -0.53 8.95 5.36
N TRP A 133 -1.30 9.65 4.53
CA TRP A 133 -1.33 11.10 4.50
C TRP A 133 -2.56 11.67 5.18
N LEU A 134 -2.34 12.69 6.02
CA LEU A 134 -3.42 13.43 6.68
C LEU A 134 -3.21 14.94 6.54
N ASP A 135 -4.33 15.67 6.52
CA ASP A 135 -4.34 17.13 6.45
C ASP A 135 -5.48 17.69 7.31
N PRO A 136 -5.35 18.89 7.92
CA PRO A 136 -6.45 19.53 8.63
C PRO A 136 -7.64 19.89 7.72
N THR A 137 -7.46 19.86 6.40
CA THR A 137 -8.50 20.11 5.40
C THR A 137 -8.72 18.88 4.52
N PRO A 138 -9.87 18.73 3.82
CA PRO A 138 -10.13 17.62 2.90
C PRO A 138 -9.33 17.78 1.60
N LYS A 139 -7.99 17.80 1.69
CA LYS A 139 -7.07 18.09 0.61
C LYS A 139 -6.97 16.94 -0.39
N THR A 140 -7.02 17.26 -1.68
CA THR A 140 -6.80 16.32 -2.79
C THR A 140 -5.56 16.67 -3.63
N ASN A 141 -4.94 17.84 -3.38
CA ASN A 141 -3.81 18.35 -4.15
C ASN A 141 -2.74 18.98 -3.24
N GLY A 142 -1.48 18.90 -3.66
CA GLY A 142 -0.34 19.46 -2.96
C GLY A 142 0.07 18.66 -1.71
N VAL A 143 1.01 19.21 -0.95
CA VAL A 143 1.59 18.56 0.23
C VAL A 143 0.59 18.54 1.39
N ASN A 144 0.35 17.37 1.98
CA ASN A 144 -0.39 17.20 3.22
C ASN A 144 0.50 17.56 4.41
N GLN A 145 -0.08 17.92 5.57
CA GLN A 145 0.68 18.38 6.73
C GLN A 145 1.24 17.27 7.62
N MET A 146 0.71 16.05 7.54
CA MET A 146 1.18 14.89 8.30
C MET A 146 1.37 13.69 7.39
N GLU A 147 2.53 13.07 7.50
CA GLU A 147 2.89 11.80 6.90
C GLU A 147 3.12 10.76 8.00
N ILE A 148 2.38 9.67 7.95
CA ILE A 148 2.61 8.50 8.80
C ILE A 148 3.26 7.45 7.93
N MET A 149 4.53 7.15 8.20
CA MET A 149 5.24 6.07 7.52
C MET A 149 5.21 4.81 8.38
N ILE A 150 4.97 3.65 7.74
CA ILE A 150 5.12 2.35 8.40
C ILE A 150 6.15 1.56 7.59
N TRP A 151 7.39 1.49 8.09
CA TRP A 151 8.49 0.81 7.44
C TRP A 151 8.47 -0.68 7.74
N PHE A 152 8.01 -1.47 6.78
CA PHE A 152 7.96 -2.94 6.82
C PHE A 152 9.33 -3.57 6.65
N ASN A 153 10.23 -2.89 5.95
CA ASN A 153 11.62 -3.29 5.79
C ASN A 153 12.51 -2.05 5.64
N ARG A 154 13.73 -2.19 6.13
CA ARG A 154 14.81 -1.23 5.94
C ARG A 154 16.07 -1.98 5.57
N GLN A 155 16.56 -1.79 4.35
CA GLN A 155 17.79 -2.41 3.86
C GLN A 155 18.82 -1.36 3.51
N GLY A 156 20.02 -1.48 4.10
CA GLY A 156 21.09 -0.50 3.99
C GLY A 156 21.10 0.53 5.14
N PRO A 157 22.07 1.45 5.14
CA PRO A 157 22.31 2.41 6.23
C PRO A 157 21.45 3.67 6.07
N ILE A 158 20.16 3.50 5.79
CA ILE A 158 19.15 4.57 5.70
C ILE A 158 18.38 4.68 7.01
N GLN A 159 17.75 5.81 7.23
CA GLN A 159 16.92 6.05 8.41
C GLN A 159 15.73 6.97 8.08
N PRO A 160 14.64 6.89 8.85
CA PRO A 160 13.55 7.85 8.74
C PRO A 160 13.96 9.28 9.01
N VAL A 161 13.12 10.22 8.59
CA VAL A 161 13.26 11.65 8.93
C VAL A 161 13.19 11.86 10.44
N GLY A 162 14.08 12.71 10.96
CA GLY A 162 14.12 13.09 12.37
C GLY A 162 14.94 12.15 13.25
N GLY A 163 14.42 11.82 14.43
CA GLY A 163 15.09 10.98 15.42
C GLY A 163 14.16 10.03 16.15
N VAL A 164 14.75 9.04 16.83
CA VAL A 164 14.02 8.08 17.65
C VAL A 164 13.39 8.78 18.84
N THR A 165 12.09 8.57 19.03
CA THR A 165 11.31 9.12 20.17
C THR A 165 10.81 8.03 21.12
N GLY A 166 11.03 6.75 20.80
CA GLY A 166 10.66 5.63 21.65
C GLY A 166 10.27 4.37 20.86
N ASN A 167 9.54 3.51 21.53
CA ASN A 167 8.95 2.32 20.94
C ASN A 167 7.46 2.25 21.27
N THR A 168 6.70 1.53 20.46
CA THR A 168 5.27 1.27 20.71
C THR A 168 4.88 -0.11 20.20
N SER A 169 3.72 -0.59 20.61
CA SER A 169 3.11 -1.81 20.08
C SER A 169 1.79 -1.49 19.41
N ILE A 170 1.68 -1.79 18.12
CA ILE A 170 0.47 -1.55 17.32
C ILE A 170 0.20 -2.80 16.47
N GLY A 171 -1.06 -3.25 16.43
CA GLY A 171 -1.47 -4.40 15.63
C GLY A 171 -0.76 -5.71 16.01
N GLY A 172 -0.39 -5.86 17.30
CA GLY A 172 0.34 -7.04 17.80
C GLY A 172 1.83 -7.08 17.44
N ARG A 173 2.40 -5.97 16.92
CA ARG A 173 3.82 -5.85 16.54
C ARG A 173 4.48 -4.70 17.28
N SER A 174 5.78 -4.83 17.55
CA SER A 174 6.61 -3.77 18.12
C SER A 174 7.19 -2.90 17.03
N TRP A 175 7.27 -1.60 17.29
CA TRP A 175 7.76 -0.58 16.37
C TRP A 175 8.70 0.38 17.08
N GLN A 176 9.83 0.71 16.44
CA GLN A 176 10.65 1.85 16.83
C GLN A 176 10.00 3.11 16.21
N VAL A 177 9.77 4.13 17.03
CA VAL A 177 9.10 5.35 16.59
C VAL A 177 10.11 6.47 16.36
N TRP A 178 10.02 7.08 15.19
CA TRP A 178 10.80 8.24 14.78
C TRP A 178 9.87 9.42 14.56
N GLN A 179 10.32 10.64 14.87
CA GLN A 179 9.58 11.86 14.57
C GLN A 179 10.49 12.92 14.02
N GLY A 180 10.01 13.67 13.02
CA GLY A 180 10.73 14.78 12.42
C GLY A 180 9.86 15.62 11.51
N ASN A 181 10.54 16.50 10.77
CA ASN A 181 9.94 17.31 9.71
C ASN A 181 10.91 17.31 8.52
N ASN A 182 10.39 17.06 7.31
CA ASN A 182 11.21 16.99 6.10
C ASN A 182 11.39 18.33 5.37
N GLY A 183 10.97 19.44 6.01
CA GLY A 183 10.95 20.78 5.43
C GLY A 183 9.63 21.16 4.77
N SER A 184 8.76 20.19 4.52
CA SER A 184 7.45 20.39 3.88
C SER A 184 6.29 19.96 4.78
N ASN A 185 6.45 18.88 5.54
CA ASN A 185 5.43 18.30 6.41
C ASN A 185 6.06 17.63 7.64
N ASN A 186 5.25 17.40 8.65
CA ASN A 186 5.62 16.57 9.78
C ASN A 186 5.58 15.10 9.39
N VAL A 187 6.55 14.33 9.90
CA VAL A 187 6.68 12.89 9.63
C VAL A 187 6.76 12.14 10.94
N ILE A 188 5.97 11.07 11.07
CA ILE A 188 6.14 10.06 12.10
C ILE A 188 6.33 8.71 11.43
N SER A 189 7.40 7.99 11.79
CA SER A 189 7.72 6.70 11.17
C SER A 189 7.76 5.60 12.22
N TYR A 190 7.14 4.48 11.88
CA TYR A 190 7.09 3.24 12.66
C TYR A 190 7.96 2.20 11.96
N VAL A 191 9.12 1.89 12.52
CA VAL A 191 10.10 1.00 11.90
C VAL A 191 10.00 -0.39 12.51
N ALA A 192 9.74 -1.40 11.69
CA ALA A 192 9.73 -2.79 12.10
C ALA A 192 11.14 -3.25 12.52
N PRO A 193 11.30 -4.04 13.58
CA PRO A 193 12.60 -4.57 14.02
C PRO A 193 13.18 -5.63 13.07
N SER A 194 12.36 -6.21 12.22
CA SER A 194 12.72 -7.19 11.19
C SER A 194 11.77 -7.09 9.99
N PRO A 195 12.21 -7.53 8.79
CA PRO A 195 11.40 -7.44 7.59
C PRO A 195 10.03 -8.14 7.72
N ILE A 196 8.97 -7.46 7.28
CA ILE A 196 7.61 -7.99 7.19
C ILE A 196 7.29 -8.12 5.71
N THR A 197 7.07 -9.33 5.23
CA THR A 197 6.73 -9.58 3.81
C THR A 197 5.24 -9.57 3.53
N SER A 198 4.40 -9.86 4.54
CA SER A 198 2.94 -9.84 4.40
C SER A 198 2.28 -9.53 5.74
N TRP A 199 1.26 -8.67 5.69
CA TRP A 199 0.47 -8.34 6.87
C TRP A 199 -0.88 -7.74 6.50
N SER A 200 -1.88 -8.05 7.35
CA SER A 200 -3.21 -7.42 7.35
C SER A 200 -3.39 -6.68 8.67
N PHE A 201 -3.77 -5.41 8.61
CA PHE A 201 -3.84 -4.55 9.79
C PHE A 201 -4.88 -3.44 9.62
N SER A 202 -5.12 -2.70 10.69
CA SER A 202 -5.93 -1.48 10.68
C SER A 202 -5.03 -0.26 10.58
N VAL A 203 -5.18 0.52 9.52
CA VAL A 203 -4.52 1.84 9.36
C VAL A 203 -4.97 2.78 10.49
N LEU A 204 -6.22 2.64 10.96
CA LEU A 204 -6.77 3.46 12.03
C LEU A 204 -6.01 3.30 13.36
N ASP A 205 -5.37 2.15 13.61
CA ASP A 205 -4.58 1.93 14.83
C ASP A 205 -3.37 2.86 14.87
N PHE A 206 -2.68 3.07 13.73
CA PHE A 206 -1.58 4.02 13.60
C PHE A 206 -2.07 5.47 13.67
N VAL A 207 -3.18 5.81 13.01
CA VAL A 207 -3.81 7.13 13.10
C VAL A 207 -4.17 7.47 14.54
N ASN A 208 -4.68 6.49 15.31
CA ASN A 208 -5.01 6.66 16.72
C ASN A 208 -3.78 6.86 17.61
N ASP A 209 -2.67 6.16 17.35
CA ASP A 209 -1.41 6.38 18.08
C ASP A 209 -0.86 7.79 17.80
N VAL A 210 -0.88 8.25 16.54
CA VAL A 210 -0.46 9.61 16.16
C VAL A 210 -1.33 10.67 16.84
N ARG A 211 -2.64 10.43 16.92
CA ARG A 211 -3.56 11.28 17.65
C ARG A 211 -3.28 11.28 19.17
N ALA A 212 -3.02 10.12 19.75
CA ALA A 212 -2.69 10.00 21.19
C ALA A 212 -1.39 10.74 21.54
N ARG A 213 -0.48 10.88 20.57
CA ARG A 213 0.75 11.71 20.70
C ARG A 213 0.48 13.21 20.54
N GLY A 214 -0.75 13.64 20.23
CA GLY A 214 -1.09 15.04 20.05
C GLY A 214 -0.65 15.65 18.71
N LEU A 215 -0.23 14.82 17.73
CA LEU A 215 0.28 15.31 16.45
C LEU A 215 -0.83 15.66 15.45
N ILE A 216 -2.00 15.04 15.60
CA ILE A 216 -3.23 15.33 14.84
C ILE A 216 -4.44 15.32 15.78
N THR A 217 -5.59 15.79 15.28
CA THR A 217 -6.87 15.70 15.98
C THR A 217 -7.88 14.89 15.17
N THR A 218 -9.02 14.58 15.77
CA THR A 218 -10.14 13.91 15.07
C THR A 218 -10.80 14.77 13.99
N ALA A 219 -10.51 16.08 13.95
CA ALA A 219 -10.98 17.02 12.93
C ALA A 219 -10.18 16.92 11.63
N TRP A 220 -8.99 16.32 11.65
CA TRP A 220 -8.15 16.10 10.47
C TRP A 220 -8.77 15.08 9.52
N TYR A 221 -8.30 15.07 8.28
CA TYR A 221 -8.78 14.19 7.22
C TYR A 221 -7.69 13.21 6.82
N LEU A 222 -8.02 11.93 6.75
CA LEU A 222 -7.23 10.92 6.04
C LEU A 222 -7.42 11.16 4.54
N THR A 223 -6.35 11.43 3.81
CA THR A 223 -6.39 11.81 2.39
C THR A 223 -5.98 10.68 1.48
N SER A 224 -4.98 9.85 1.89
CA SER A 224 -4.60 8.64 1.15
C SER A 224 -3.90 7.61 2.04
N ILE A 225 -3.97 6.35 1.58
CA ILE A 225 -3.25 5.19 2.09
C ILE A 225 -2.43 4.65 0.93
N GLN A 226 -1.11 4.84 0.97
CA GLN A 226 -0.19 4.43 -0.08
C GLN A 226 0.75 3.36 0.44
N ALA A 227 1.26 2.49 -0.45
CA ALA A 227 2.24 1.46 -0.12
C ALA A 227 3.20 1.23 -1.29
N GLY A 228 4.50 1.20 -0.99
CA GLY A 228 5.52 1.11 -2.03
C GLY A 228 6.92 0.95 -1.50
N PHE A 229 7.88 1.50 -2.23
CA PHE A 229 9.30 1.45 -1.92
C PHE A 229 9.95 2.82 -2.09
N GLU A 230 10.88 3.14 -1.22
CA GLU A 230 11.79 4.26 -1.41
C GLU A 230 13.21 3.71 -1.69
N PRO A 231 13.64 3.59 -2.96
CA PRO A 231 14.99 3.16 -3.28
C PRO A 231 15.99 4.32 -3.23
N TRP A 232 17.15 4.08 -2.60
CA TRP A 232 18.34 4.93 -2.70
C TRP A 232 19.32 4.40 -3.73
N SER A 233 19.38 3.07 -3.93
CA SER A 233 20.14 2.42 -4.99
C SER A 233 19.70 0.98 -5.21
N GLY A 234 19.77 0.48 -6.44
CA GLY A 234 19.33 -0.87 -6.79
C GLY A 234 17.81 -1.00 -6.71
N GLY A 235 17.31 -2.19 -6.33
CA GLY A 235 15.86 -2.42 -6.13
C GLY A 235 15.13 -2.93 -7.36
N VAL A 236 15.80 -3.23 -8.49
CA VAL A 236 15.17 -3.94 -9.63
C VAL A 236 14.66 -5.30 -9.17
N GLY A 237 13.36 -5.54 -9.31
CA GLY A 237 12.69 -6.76 -8.85
C GLY A 237 11.92 -6.59 -7.53
N LEU A 238 12.07 -5.48 -6.79
CA LEU A 238 11.16 -5.13 -5.69
C LEU A 238 9.73 -5.12 -6.21
N SER A 239 8.80 -5.73 -5.49
CA SER A 239 7.39 -5.76 -5.89
C SER A 239 6.42 -5.69 -4.72
N VAL A 240 5.31 -5.01 -4.96
CA VAL A 240 4.06 -5.19 -4.25
C VAL A 240 3.28 -6.25 -5.03
N ASP A 241 3.21 -7.47 -4.49
CA ASP A 241 2.54 -8.58 -5.17
C ASP A 241 1.00 -8.48 -5.00
N THR A 242 0.55 -8.01 -3.83
CA THR A 242 -0.87 -7.71 -3.56
C THR A 242 -1.02 -6.49 -2.67
N PHE A 243 -2.09 -5.72 -2.89
CA PHE A 243 -2.49 -4.60 -2.05
C PHE A 243 -4.00 -4.54 -1.93
N SER A 244 -4.48 -4.29 -0.73
CA SER A 244 -5.87 -3.88 -0.51
C SER A 244 -5.96 -2.83 0.59
N ALA A 245 -6.88 -1.89 0.43
CA ALA A 245 -7.25 -0.90 1.44
C ALA A 245 -8.71 -0.51 1.29
N SER A 246 -9.36 -0.21 2.39
CA SER A 246 -10.69 0.39 2.38
C SER A 246 -10.88 1.29 3.59
N VAL A 247 -11.76 2.27 3.45
CA VAL A 247 -12.14 3.18 4.54
C VAL A 247 -13.66 3.29 4.55
N SER A 248 -14.25 3.11 5.72
CA SER A 248 -15.69 3.29 5.94
C SER A 248 -15.96 4.17 7.15
N GLY A 249 -17.03 4.94 7.07
CA GLY A 249 -17.54 5.84 8.11
C GLY A 249 -18.90 5.44 8.64
#